data_1227d76b2acd72227eb8ffc65208740c
#
_entry.id   1227d76b2acd72227eb8ffc65208740c
#
_cell.length_a   1.000
_cell.length_b   1.000
_cell.length_c   1.000
_cell.angle_alpha   90.00
_cell.angle_beta   90.00
_cell.angle_gamma   90.00
#
_symmetry.space_group_name_H-M   'P 1'
#
loop_
_entity.id
_entity.type
_entity.pdbx_description
1 polymer ?
#
loop_
_entity_poly.entity_id
_entity_poly.type
_entity_poly.pdbx_seq_one_letter_code
_entity_poly.pdbx_strand_id
1 'polypeptide(L)'
;MKTRKSVQARKTMKSSKSKKSRKARTTKPAGSVVALSNEQVTRVLKLLKGANSVELKFVVPATGHRATIAGIGLDPVEAQPRQAFFFDTPGLDLNKAGLIVRARRIQGGRADTVVKLRPVDPATIDPGLRRSGSFKVELDAMPGGF
;
A
#
# COMPACT_ATOMS: atom_id res chain seq x y z
N MET A 1 -28.68 -15.79 -71.18
CA MET A 1 -28.60 -15.22 -69.83
C MET A 1 -27.44 -14.23 -69.79
N LYS A 2 -27.76 -12.95 -69.55
CA LYS A 2 -26.81 -11.83 -69.70
C LYS A 2 -26.10 -11.52 -68.38
N THR A 3 -24.77 -11.68 -68.34
CA THR A 3 -23.91 -11.23 -67.23
C THR A 3 -23.60 -9.76 -67.39
N ARG A 4 -23.97 -8.95 -66.39
CA ARG A 4 -23.60 -7.54 -66.31
C ARG A 4 -22.32 -7.40 -65.49
N LYS A 5 -21.24 -6.87 -66.09
CA LYS A 5 -20.02 -6.38 -65.39
C LYS A 5 -20.28 -4.97 -64.88
N SER A 6 -20.13 -4.74 -63.59
CA SER A 6 -20.08 -3.41 -63.00
C SER A 6 -18.64 -2.98 -62.83
N VAL A 7 -18.30 -1.81 -63.42
CA VAL A 7 -17.00 -1.15 -63.28
C VAL A 7 -17.07 -0.21 -62.08
N GLN A 8 -16.16 -0.42 -61.10
CA GLN A 8 -16.04 0.43 -59.94
C GLN A 8 -14.90 1.41 -60.11
N ALA A 9 -15.23 2.71 -60.14
CA ALA A 9 -14.26 3.81 -60.25
C ALA A 9 -13.51 4.03 -58.90
N ARG A 10 -12.18 3.98 -58.95
CA ARG A 10 -11.30 4.34 -57.82
C ARG A 10 -11.19 5.85 -57.74
N LYS A 11 -11.69 6.43 -56.61
CA LYS A 11 -11.51 7.81 -56.24
C LYS A 11 -10.29 7.93 -55.30
N THR A 12 -9.19 8.49 -55.78
CA THR A 12 -8.00 8.76 -55.01
C THR A 12 -8.25 9.96 -54.10
N MET A 13 -8.32 9.73 -52.80
CA MET A 13 -8.31 10.81 -51.81
C MET A 13 -6.87 11.17 -51.42
N LYS A 14 -6.44 12.41 -51.70
CA LYS A 14 -5.20 12.98 -51.21
C LYS A 14 -5.30 13.23 -49.70
N SER A 15 -4.48 12.52 -48.94
CA SER A 15 -4.32 12.72 -47.49
C SER A 15 -3.44 13.96 -47.25
N SER A 16 -4.02 15.00 -46.71
CA SER A 16 -3.28 16.14 -46.16
C SER A 16 -2.73 15.79 -44.76
N LYS A 17 -1.41 15.64 -44.64
CA LYS A 17 -0.73 15.47 -43.37
C LYS A 17 -0.76 16.75 -42.54
N SER A 18 -1.69 16.86 -41.61
CA SER A 18 -1.65 17.83 -40.52
C SER A 18 -0.61 17.39 -39.48
N LYS A 19 0.53 18.07 -39.39
CA LYS A 19 1.51 17.96 -38.32
C LYS A 19 0.94 18.59 -37.06
N LYS A 20 0.25 17.83 -36.22
CA LYS A 20 -0.13 18.26 -34.88
C LYS A 20 1.08 18.07 -33.96
N SER A 21 1.76 19.17 -33.63
CA SER A 21 2.86 19.20 -32.69
C SER A 21 2.35 18.69 -31.32
N ARG A 22 2.85 17.54 -30.89
CA ARG A 22 2.64 17.02 -29.54
C ARG A 22 3.48 17.88 -28.59
N LYS A 23 2.83 18.84 -27.95
CA LYS A 23 3.38 19.55 -26.80
C LYS A 23 3.73 18.52 -25.74
N ALA A 24 5.01 18.32 -25.45
CA ALA A 24 5.48 17.44 -24.40
C ALA A 24 4.85 17.88 -23.07
N ARG A 25 3.99 17.03 -22.52
CA ARG A 25 3.44 17.20 -21.17
C ARG A 25 4.58 16.90 -20.22
N THR A 26 5.27 17.93 -19.75
CA THR A 26 6.17 17.82 -18.61
C THR A 26 5.38 17.31 -17.43
N THR A 27 5.51 16.02 -17.14
CA THR A 27 5.03 15.45 -15.89
C THR A 27 5.87 16.04 -14.78
N LYS A 28 5.24 16.84 -13.93
CA LYS A 28 5.81 17.29 -12.67
C LYS A 28 6.30 16.04 -11.91
N PRO A 29 7.54 15.99 -11.42
CA PRO A 29 7.99 14.86 -10.63
C PRO A 29 7.10 14.73 -9.40
N ALA A 30 6.53 13.56 -9.21
CA ALA A 30 5.71 13.24 -8.07
C ALA A 30 6.57 13.29 -6.81
N GLY A 31 6.13 14.09 -5.82
CA GLY A 31 6.61 14.01 -4.44
C GLY A 31 7.97 14.67 -4.20
N SER A 32 7.97 15.92 -3.75
CA SER A 32 9.12 16.44 -3.01
C SER A 32 9.36 15.52 -1.81
N VAL A 33 10.54 14.91 -1.73
CA VAL A 33 10.99 14.23 -0.51
C VAL A 33 11.04 15.32 0.56
N VAL A 34 10.08 15.31 1.47
CA VAL A 34 10.09 16.22 2.63
C VAL A 34 11.21 15.71 3.54
N ALA A 35 12.33 16.43 3.56
CA ALA A 35 13.41 16.13 4.49
C ALA A 35 12.88 16.28 5.91
N LEU A 36 13.16 15.30 6.77
CA LEU A 36 12.83 15.36 8.19
C LEU A 36 13.70 16.45 8.87
N SER A 37 13.11 17.22 9.79
CA SER A 37 13.88 18.13 10.63
C SER A 37 14.80 17.32 11.58
N ASN A 38 15.85 17.95 12.10
CA ASN A 38 16.74 17.32 13.08
C ASN A 38 15.99 16.82 14.32
N GLU A 39 14.95 17.53 14.74
CA GLU A 39 14.10 17.13 15.87
C GLU A 39 13.30 15.88 15.55
N GLN A 40 12.73 15.82 14.35
CA GLN A 40 12.01 14.64 13.86
C GLN A 40 12.94 13.43 13.76
N VAL A 41 14.15 13.61 13.21
CA VAL A 41 15.15 12.54 13.13
C VAL A 41 15.51 12.05 14.53
N THR A 42 15.77 12.95 15.48
CA THR A 42 16.10 12.60 16.88
C THR A 42 14.96 11.82 17.54
N ARG A 43 13.71 12.23 17.32
CA ARG A 43 12.53 11.54 17.82
C ARG A 43 12.41 10.13 17.26
N VAL A 44 12.59 9.98 15.96
CA VAL A 44 12.56 8.66 15.26
C VAL A 44 13.65 7.76 15.81
N LEU A 45 14.89 8.24 15.94
CA LEU A 45 16.00 7.46 16.49
C LEU A 45 15.73 7.00 17.92
N LYS A 46 15.07 7.84 18.74
CA LYS A 46 14.66 7.46 20.09
C LYS A 46 13.60 6.35 20.09
N LEU A 47 12.61 6.43 19.20
CA LEU A 47 11.58 5.41 19.06
C LEU A 47 12.16 4.08 18.51
N LEU A 48 13.08 4.15 17.56
CA LEU A 48 13.76 2.98 17.00
C LEU A 48 14.53 2.17 18.04
N LYS A 49 15.13 2.81 19.03
CA LYS A 49 15.85 2.10 20.11
C LYS A 49 14.96 1.17 20.92
N GLY A 50 13.65 1.43 20.95
CA GLY A 50 12.68 0.61 21.67
C GLY A 50 11.88 -0.36 20.80
N ALA A 51 12.07 -0.32 19.48
CA ALA A 51 11.32 -1.13 18.52
C ALA A 51 12.10 -2.37 18.07
N ASN A 52 11.38 -3.44 17.78
CA ASN A 52 11.93 -4.66 17.19
C ASN A 52 11.93 -4.59 15.66
N SER A 53 10.99 -3.83 15.07
CA SER A 53 10.82 -3.68 13.63
C SER A 53 10.15 -2.35 13.28
N VAL A 54 10.28 -1.97 12.01
CA VAL A 54 9.56 -0.84 11.41
C VAL A 54 8.61 -1.37 10.35
N GLU A 55 7.33 -1.00 10.44
CA GLU A 55 6.32 -1.30 9.42
C GLU A 55 6.07 -0.04 8.57
N LEU A 56 6.40 -0.11 7.27
CA LEU A 56 6.11 0.97 6.33
C LEU A 56 4.70 0.80 5.77
N LYS A 57 3.87 1.83 5.89
CA LYS A 57 2.49 1.83 5.41
C LYS A 57 2.30 2.86 4.30
N PHE A 58 1.77 2.41 3.19
CA PHE A 58 1.45 3.26 2.05
C PHE A 58 -0.01 3.11 1.67
N VAL A 59 -0.65 4.22 1.31
CA VAL A 59 -1.98 4.21 0.72
C VAL A 59 -1.84 4.35 -0.79
N VAL A 60 -2.35 3.37 -1.53
CA VAL A 60 -2.34 3.38 -2.98
C VAL A 60 -3.74 3.78 -3.47
N PRO A 61 -3.88 4.86 -4.28
CA PRO A 61 -5.14 5.21 -4.88
C PRO A 61 -5.68 4.07 -5.77
N ALA A 62 -7.00 3.91 -5.83
CA ALA A 62 -7.64 2.84 -6.60
C ALA A 62 -7.21 2.81 -8.07
N THR A 63 -6.92 3.97 -8.66
CA THR A 63 -6.44 4.10 -10.04
C THR A 63 -4.97 3.69 -10.23
N GLY A 64 -4.20 3.54 -9.14
CA GLY A 64 -2.77 3.24 -9.16
C GLY A 64 -2.40 1.79 -8.86
N HIS A 65 -3.34 0.92 -8.49
CA HIS A 65 -3.04 -0.42 -7.98
C HIS A 65 -2.16 -1.25 -8.92
N ARG A 66 -2.50 -1.31 -10.22
CA ARG A 66 -1.72 -2.09 -11.20
C ARG A 66 -0.29 -1.56 -11.37
N ALA A 67 -0.14 -0.24 -11.45
CA ALA A 67 1.18 0.38 -11.58
C ALA A 67 2.03 0.17 -10.33
N THR A 68 1.43 0.23 -9.15
CA THR A 68 2.12 -0.04 -7.89
C THR A 68 2.57 -1.49 -7.79
N ILE A 69 1.67 -2.46 -8.06
CA ILE A 69 2.00 -3.90 -8.06
C ILE A 69 3.18 -4.18 -8.99
N ALA A 70 3.13 -3.66 -10.21
CA ALA A 70 4.22 -3.81 -11.18
C ALA A 70 5.52 -3.13 -10.72
N GLY A 71 5.43 -1.92 -10.14
CA GLY A 71 6.58 -1.14 -9.68
C GLY A 71 7.33 -1.76 -8.50
N ILE A 72 6.65 -2.52 -7.64
CA ILE A 72 7.27 -3.22 -6.51
C ILE A 72 7.52 -4.71 -6.79
N GLY A 73 7.27 -5.17 -8.02
CA GLY A 73 7.58 -6.53 -8.46
C GLY A 73 6.73 -7.61 -7.79
N LEU A 74 5.49 -7.29 -7.38
CA LEU A 74 4.58 -8.30 -6.83
C LEU A 74 3.87 -9.07 -7.93
N ASP A 75 3.80 -10.40 -7.79
CA ASP A 75 2.94 -11.25 -8.61
C ASP A 75 1.63 -11.55 -7.86
N PRO A 76 0.48 -11.02 -8.33
CA PRO A 76 -0.81 -11.30 -7.70
C PRO A 76 -1.23 -12.77 -7.78
N VAL A 77 -0.70 -13.54 -8.74
CA VAL A 77 -1.02 -14.97 -8.88
C VAL A 77 -0.39 -15.80 -7.77
N GLU A 78 0.79 -15.39 -7.30
CA GLU A 78 1.48 -16.00 -6.16
C GLU A 78 0.99 -15.47 -4.80
N ALA A 79 0.05 -14.54 -4.81
CA ALA A 79 -0.49 -13.99 -3.57
C ALA A 79 -1.21 -15.06 -2.75
N GLN A 80 -0.87 -15.14 -1.46
CA GLN A 80 -1.52 -16.07 -0.54
C GLN A 80 -2.82 -15.48 0.00
N PRO A 81 -3.99 -16.06 -0.33
CA PRO A 81 -5.26 -15.59 0.20
C PRO A 81 -5.33 -15.73 1.72
N ARG A 82 -5.80 -14.68 2.38
CA ARG A 82 -5.97 -14.63 3.84
C ARG A 82 -7.34 -14.10 4.19
N GLN A 83 -8.00 -14.76 5.13
CA GLN A 83 -9.23 -14.26 5.72
C GLN A 83 -8.90 -13.68 7.09
N ALA A 84 -9.23 -12.43 7.33
CA ALA A 84 -8.99 -11.75 8.60
C ALA A 84 -10.32 -11.52 9.33
N PHE A 85 -10.33 -11.82 10.63
CA PHE A 85 -11.43 -11.57 11.52
C PHE A 85 -10.96 -10.60 12.60
N PHE A 86 -11.74 -9.57 12.85
CA PHE A 86 -11.51 -8.63 13.92
C PHE A 86 -12.56 -8.86 15.01
N PHE A 87 -12.12 -8.86 16.25
CA PHE A 87 -12.98 -9.08 17.41
C PHE A 87 -13.06 -7.81 18.23
N ASP A 88 -14.30 -7.38 18.49
CA ASP A 88 -14.58 -6.25 19.33
C ASP A 88 -16.00 -6.40 19.92
N THR A 89 -16.36 -5.55 20.88
CA THR A 89 -17.75 -5.42 21.32
C THR A 89 -18.59 -4.69 20.27
N PRO A 90 -19.93 -4.80 20.32
CA PRO A 90 -20.80 -3.99 19.45
C PRO A 90 -20.54 -2.48 19.56
N GLY A 91 -20.06 -2.03 20.71
CA GLY A 91 -19.70 -0.64 20.96
C GLY A 91 -18.29 -0.25 20.53
N LEU A 92 -17.49 -1.17 19.98
CA LEU A 92 -16.08 -0.98 19.62
C LEU A 92 -15.21 -0.54 20.80
N ASP A 93 -15.42 -1.13 21.96
CA ASP A 93 -14.76 -0.70 23.20
C ASP A 93 -13.25 -1.04 23.20
N LEU A 94 -12.85 -2.17 22.61
CA LEU A 94 -11.44 -2.51 22.45
C LEU A 94 -10.77 -1.52 21.53
N ASN A 95 -11.36 -1.20 20.39
CA ASN A 95 -10.83 -0.22 19.44
C ASN A 95 -10.68 1.17 20.07
N LYS A 96 -11.67 1.63 20.86
CA LYS A 96 -11.60 2.90 21.60
C LYS A 96 -10.47 2.89 22.63
N ALA A 97 -10.19 1.74 23.23
CA ALA A 97 -9.06 1.56 24.15
C ALA A 97 -7.70 1.36 23.43
N GLY A 98 -7.65 1.46 22.12
CA GLY A 98 -6.43 1.26 21.33
C GLY A 98 -6.03 -0.20 21.14
N LEU A 99 -6.92 -1.15 21.48
CA LEU A 99 -6.69 -2.58 21.31
C LEU A 99 -7.30 -3.08 20.00
N ILE A 100 -6.53 -3.87 19.26
CA ILE A 100 -7.00 -4.56 18.05
C ILE A 100 -6.75 -6.04 18.23
N VAL A 101 -7.82 -6.81 18.28
CA VAL A 101 -7.78 -8.27 18.34
C VAL A 101 -8.12 -8.83 16.96
N ARG A 102 -7.20 -9.59 16.38
CA ARG A 102 -7.33 -10.11 15.01
C ARG A 102 -6.93 -11.58 14.95
N ALA A 103 -7.77 -12.41 14.34
CA ALA A 103 -7.36 -13.73 13.87
C ALA A 103 -7.26 -13.76 12.35
N ARG A 104 -6.34 -14.55 11.81
CA ARG A 104 -6.19 -14.77 10.37
C ARG A 104 -6.19 -16.25 10.06
N ARG A 105 -6.97 -16.63 9.06
CA ARG A 105 -6.90 -17.93 8.42
C ARG A 105 -6.14 -17.77 7.10
N ILE A 106 -5.08 -18.55 6.93
CA ILE A 106 -4.22 -18.51 5.75
C ILE A 106 -4.54 -19.74 4.90
N GLN A 107 -4.86 -19.55 3.63
CA GLN A 107 -5.13 -20.67 2.74
C GLN A 107 -3.85 -21.51 2.55
N GLY A 108 -3.94 -22.81 2.80
CA GLY A 108 -2.77 -23.71 2.74
C GLY A 108 -1.72 -23.52 3.84
N GLY A 109 -2.00 -22.67 4.84
CA GLY A 109 -1.09 -22.34 5.93
C GLY A 109 -1.74 -22.44 7.31
N ARG A 110 -0.98 -22.03 8.34
CA ARG A 110 -1.46 -21.99 9.72
C ARG A 110 -2.27 -20.72 9.97
N ALA A 111 -3.28 -20.84 10.85
CA ALA A 111 -3.96 -19.67 11.40
C ALA A 111 -3.07 -18.97 12.43
N ASP A 112 -3.21 -17.65 12.54
CA ASP A 112 -2.58 -16.86 13.59
C ASP A 112 -3.59 -15.94 14.29
N THR A 113 -3.26 -15.55 15.51
CA THR A 113 -3.99 -14.55 16.28
C THR A 113 -3.01 -13.50 16.79
N VAL A 114 -3.39 -12.24 16.66
CA VAL A 114 -2.58 -11.11 17.08
C VAL A 114 -3.43 -10.15 17.89
N VAL A 115 -2.88 -9.69 19.02
CA VAL A 115 -3.41 -8.54 19.78
C VAL A 115 -2.42 -7.40 19.59
N LYS A 116 -2.91 -6.26 19.10
CA LYS A 116 -2.10 -5.03 18.94
C LYS A 116 -2.62 -3.96 19.89
N LEU A 117 -1.72 -3.29 20.58
CA LEU A 117 -2.01 -2.10 21.37
C LEU A 117 -1.38 -0.90 20.69
N ARG A 118 -2.14 0.16 20.45
CA ARG A 118 -1.66 1.42 19.84
C ARG A 118 -2.54 2.63 20.20
N PRO A 119 -1.92 3.81 20.38
CA PRO A 119 -0.48 3.98 20.47
C PRO A 119 0.06 3.44 21.82
N VAL A 120 1.34 3.11 21.86
CA VAL A 120 2.01 2.73 23.10
C VAL A 120 3.38 3.41 23.15
N ASP A 121 3.75 3.94 24.32
CA ASP A 121 5.13 4.39 24.57
C ASP A 121 5.97 3.14 24.87
N PRO A 122 7.00 2.82 24.07
CA PRO A 122 7.87 1.69 24.33
C PRO A 122 8.49 1.70 25.74
N ALA A 123 8.73 2.86 26.33
CA ALA A 123 9.32 2.99 27.65
C ALA A 123 8.40 2.50 28.78
N THR A 124 7.10 2.48 28.57
CA THR A 124 6.09 2.08 29.57
C THR A 124 5.74 0.60 29.55
N ILE A 125 6.30 -0.16 28.60
CA ILE A 125 5.99 -1.58 28.43
C ILE A 125 6.65 -2.41 29.53
N ASP A 126 5.85 -3.26 30.19
CA ASP A 126 6.32 -4.16 31.23
C ASP A 126 7.51 -5.02 30.76
N PRO A 127 8.62 -5.06 31.54
CA PRO A 127 9.79 -5.84 31.18
C PRO A 127 9.52 -7.36 31.03
N GLY A 128 8.54 -7.89 31.76
CA GLY A 128 8.11 -9.29 31.65
C GLY A 128 7.51 -9.57 30.29
N LEU A 129 6.64 -8.66 29.81
CA LEU A 129 6.03 -8.75 28.49
C LEU A 129 7.08 -8.68 27.38
N ARG A 130 8.07 -7.77 27.50
CA ARG A 130 9.18 -7.63 26.54
C ARG A 130 10.04 -8.91 26.41
N ARG A 131 10.14 -9.71 27.45
CA ARG A 131 10.89 -10.97 27.42
C ARG A 131 10.13 -12.13 26.74
N SER A 132 8.83 -11.94 26.47
CA SER A 132 8.05 -12.94 25.75
C SER A 132 8.49 -13.04 24.30
N GLY A 133 8.80 -14.23 23.82
CA GLY A 133 9.18 -14.48 22.42
C GLY A 133 8.08 -14.19 21.40
N SER A 134 6.82 -14.09 21.86
CA SER A 134 5.66 -13.72 21.03
C SER A 134 5.34 -12.23 21.04
N PHE A 135 6.02 -11.44 21.90
CA PHE A 135 5.82 -9.99 21.97
C PHE A 135 6.80 -9.25 21.09
N LYS A 136 6.31 -8.23 20.38
CA LYS A 136 7.12 -7.35 19.53
C LYS A 136 6.62 -5.91 19.62
N VAL A 137 7.55 -4.97 19.58
CA VAL A 137 7.28 -3.54 19.44
C VAL A 137 7.55 -3.16 17.98
N GLU A 138 6.53 -2.65 17.29
CA GLU A 138 6.63 -2.22 15.90
C GLU A 138 6.45 -0.69 15.83
N LEU A 139 7.32 -0.02 15.09
CA LEU A 139 7.15 1.38 14.73
C LEU A 139 6.42 1.48 13.40
N ASP A 140 5.21 2.03 13.42
CA ASP A 140 4.44 2.29 12.20
C ASP A 140 4.91 3.60 11.56
N ALA A 141 5.43 3.53 10.35
CA ALA A 141 5.84 4.68 9.56
C ALA A 141 4.88 4.89 8.37
N MET A 142 4.32 6.09 8.26
CA MET A 142 3.38 6.48 7.21
C MET A 142 3.83 7.77 6.54
N PRO A 143 3.41 8.06 5.29
CA PRO A 143 3.62 9.37 4.72
C PRO A 143 3.04 10.46 5.60
N GLY A 144 3.92 11.35 6.11
CA GLY A 144 3.53 12.45 6.99
C GLY A 144 3.71 12.19 8.50
N GLY A 145 4.17 11.00 8.93
CA GLY A 145 4.42 10.74 10.36
C GLY A 145 4.79 9.32 10.74
N PHE A 146 4.95 9.14 12.04
CA PHE A 146 5.26 7.88 12.71
C PHE A 146 4.23 7.63 13.79
#